data_995dc0a5b51ca1050fca0d2fe3ff23e2
#
_entry.id   995dc0a5b51ca1050fca0d2fe3ff23e2
#
_cell.length_a   1.000
_cell.length_b   1.000
_cell.length_c   1.000
_cell.angle_alpha   90.00
_cell.angle_beta   90.00
_cell.angle_gamma   90.00
#
_symmetry.space_group_name_H-M   'P 1'
#
loop_
_entity.id
_entity.type
_entity.pdbx_description
1 polymer ?
#
loop_
_entity_poly.entity_id
_entity_poly.type
_entity_poly.pdbx_seq_one_letter_code
_entity_poly.pdbx_strand_id
1 'polypeptide(L)'
;LFLGTYKRLRERLFRERTWNVVAKLGPAAFQDMNWWAANTSVFAISAGRPDVHNDIAGVDVSEPHDPEQKSKLIKTVQVAVVPQSAQLKNPDARLLLTMMDSLPLLERYADGLQGISPADYPHYGRCYWELSSFAEWRWWQSTIDETRDFGGRELVLWWNQDLASAVEAGGAFIRGEAAWGKPGVVVR
;
A
#
# COMPACT_ATOMS: atom_id res chain seq x y z
N LEU A 1 -2.81 3.14 12.14
CA LEU A 1 -3.50 4.39 11.80
C LEU A 1 -3.47 4.74 10.31
N PHE A 2 -2.48 4.29 9.54
CA PHE A 2 -2.33 4.63 8.12
C PHE A 2 -3.03 3.67 7.15
N LEU A 3 -3.57 2.54 7.62
CA LEU A 3 -4.33 1.60 6.80
C LEU A 3 -5.73 2.13 6.45
N GLY A 4 -6.28 1.72 5.31
CA GLY A 4 -7.61 2.11 4.84
C GLY A 4 -8.72 1.84 5.86
N THR A 5 -8.64 0.69 6.55
CA THR A 5 -9.58 0.27 7.60
C THR A 5 -9.74 1.28 8.74
N TYR A 6 -8.74 2.13 9.00
CA TYR A 6 -8.78 3.13 10.06
C TYR A 6 -9.24 4.53 9.59
N LYS A 7 -9.81 4.65 8.39
CA LYS A 7 -10.31 5.93 7.87
C LYS A 7 -11.22 6.66 8.85
N ARG A 8 -12.27 6.00 9.33
CA ARG A 8 -13.24 6.60 10.28
C ARG A 8 -12.61 7.06 11.58
N LEU A 9 -11.61 6.31 12.09
CA LEU A 9 -10.88 6.72 13.29
C LEU A 9 -10.04 7.96 13.02
N ARG A 10 -9.34 8.05 11.88
CA ARG A 10 -8.56 9.23 11.51
C ARG A 10 -9.45 10.45 11.36
N GLU A 11 -10.56 10.34 10.63
CA GLU A 11 -11.51 11.43 10.46
C GLU A 11 -12.01 11.97 11.80
N ARG A 12 -12.35 11.06 12.73
CA ARG A 12 -12.77 11.43 14.06
C ARG A 12 -11.66 12.15 14.84
N LEU A 13 -10.45 11.60 14.82
CA LEU A 13 -9.30 12.19 15.49
C LEU A 13 -8.96 13.58 14.94
N PHE A 14 -9.01 13.77 13.63
CA PHE A 14 -8.77 15.09 13.03
C PHE A 14 -9.84 16.11 13.36
N ARG A 15 -11.08 15.70 13.59
CA ARG A 15 -12.16 16.61 13.95
C ARG A 15 -12.26 16.92 15.45
N GLU A 16 -11.86 15.99 16.29
CA GLU A 16 -12.11 16.06 17.73
C GLU A 16 -10.85 16.26 18.58
N ARG A 17 -9.68 16.17 18.00
CA ARG A 17 -8.38 16.27 18.69
C ARG A 17 -7.43 17.17 17.93
N THR A 18 -6.66 17.94 18.69
CA THR A 18 -5.61 18.80 18.14
C THR A 18 -4.33 17.99 17.95
N TRP A 19 -3.89 17.85 16.72
CA TRP A 19 -2.63 17.20 16.39
C TRP A 19 -1.50 18.21 16.42
N ASN A 20 -0.49 17.95 17.24
CA ASN A 20 0.63 18.87 17.42
C ASN A 20 1.85 18.43 16.60
N VAL A 21 2.27 17.17 16.77
CA VAL A 21 3.50 16.64 16.14
C VAL A 21 3.27 15.25 15.63
N VAL A 22 3.87 14.95 14.47
CA VAL A 22 3.93 13.61 13.89
C VAL A 22 5.35 13.31 13.42
N ALA A 23 5.89 12.19 13.85
CA ALA A 23 7.14 11.64 13.33
C ALA A 23 6.87 10.31 12.65
N LYS A 24 7.07 10.24 11.33
CA LYS A 24 7.02 8.99 10.54
C LYS A 24 8.40 8.35 10.59
N LEU A 25 8.49 7.24 11.31
CA LEU A 25 9.73 6.49 11.48
C LEU A 25 9.86 5.35 10.46
N GLY A 26 8.74 4.86 9.92
CA GLY A 26 8.75 3.76 8.95
C GLY A 26 9.13 2.40 9.55
N PRO A 27 9.59 1.46 8.71
CA PRO A 27 10.09 0.16 9.17
C PRO A 27 11.44 0.30 9.85
N ALA A 28 11.85 -0.70 10.63
CA ALA A 28 13.11 -0.70 11.39
C ALA A 28 13.33 0.57 12.23
N ALA A 29 12.29 1.02 12.93
CA ALA A 29 12.36 2.21 13.78
C ALA A 29 13.20 2.01 15.06
N PHE A 30 13.29 0.77 15.54
CA PHE A 30 14.00 0.36 16.75
C PHE A 30 14.89 -0.85 16.48
N GLN A 31 15.94 -1.03 17.30
CA GLN A 31 16.99 -2.05 17.10
C GLN A 31 16.47 -3.49 16.98
N ASP A 32 15.50 -3.86 17.81
CA ASP A 32 14.95 -5.25 17.86
C ASP A 32 13.70 -5.42 16.99
N MET A 33 13.44 -4.50 16.06
CA MET A 33 12.25 -4.53 15.24
C MET A 33 12.54 -5.19 13.89
N ASN A 34 11.75 -6.20 13.55
CA ASN A 34 11.77 -6.76 12.20
C ASN A 34 11.41 -5.67 11.17
N TRP A 35 12.33 -5.34 10.28
CA TRP A 35 12.22 -4.25 9.33
C TRP A 35 11.00 -4.31 8.39
N TRP A 36 10.48 -5.53 8.13
CA TRP A 36 9.31 -5.76 7.28
C TRP A 36 7.98 -5.84 8.04
N ALA A 37 8.01 -5.91 9.37
CA ALA A 37 6.81 -6.26 10.14
C ALA A 37 5.87 -5.07 10.42
N ALA A 38 6.37 -3.85 10.56
CA ALA A 38 5.51 -2.71 10.86
C ALA A 38 6.12 -1.36 10.50
N ASN A 39 5.29 -0.47 9.97
CA ASN A 39 5.61 0.95 9.85
C ASN A 39 5.25 1.66 11.15
N THR A 40 6.24 2.27 11.78
CA THR A 40 6.07 2.98 13.05
C THR A 40 5.90 4.48 12.82
N SER A 41 5.01 5.08 13.60
CA SER A 41 4.88 6.53 13.69
C SER A 41 4.60 6.93 15.13
N VAL A 42 5.15 8.07 15.55
CA VAL A 42 4.91 8.68 16.86
C VAL A 42 4.17 9.99 16.64
N PHE A 43 3.18 10.25 17.46
CA PHE A 43 2.42 11.49 17.38
C PHE A 43 2.03 12.01 18.77
N ALA A 44 2.00 13.34 18.89
CA ALA A 44 1.49 14.04 20.04
C ALA A 44 0.16 14.69 19.68
N ILE A 45 -0.88 14.36 20.46
CA ILE A 45 -2.25 14.85 20.27
C ILE A 45 -2.74 15.44 21.59
N SER A 46 -3.29 16.64 21.53
CA SER A 46 -3.96 17.29 22.67
C SER A 46 -5.45 16.97 22.72
N ALA A 47 -6.00 16.92 23.92
CA ALA A 47 -7.44 16.85 24.11
C ALA A 47 -8.11 18.14 23.64
N GLY A 48 -9.30 18.04 23.06
CA GLY A 48 -10.04 19.18 22.54
C GLY A 48 -10.02 19.28 21.02
N ARG A 49 -11.00 20.00 20.50
CA ARG A 49 -11.12 20.23 19.06
C ARG A 49 -10.03 21.18 18.57
N PRO A 50 -9.48 20.94 17.36
CA PRO A 50 -8.51 21.84 16.80
C PRO A 50 -9.12 23.20 16.47
N ASP A 51 -8.29 24.23 16.55
CA ASP A 51 -8.58 25.51 15.91
C ASP A 51 -8.62 25.33 14.38
N VAL A 52 -9.35 26.21 13.69
CA VAL A 52 -9.47 26.18 12.22
C VAL A 52 -8.10 26.32 11.53
N HIS A 53 -7.20 27.05 12.17
CA HIS A 53 -5.84 27.30 11.67
C HIS A 53 -4.78 26.40 12.32
N ASN A 54 -5.20 25.33 13.00
CA ASN A 54 -4.21 24.43 13.61
C ASN A 54 -3.35 23.76 12.56
N ASP A 55 -2.05 23.90 12.73
CA ASP A 55 -1.04 23.24 11.90
C ASP A 55 -0.41 22.07 12.66
N ILE A 56 -0.09 21.02 11.91
CA ILE A 56 0.61 19.85 12.39
C ILE A 56 2.08 19.98 11.98
N ALA A 57 2.98 19.96 12.96
CA ALA A 57 4.41 19.83 12.69
C ALA A 57 4.76 18.34 12.42
N GLY A 58 5.53 18.05 11.39
CA GLY A 58 5.84 16.69 11.06
C GLY A 58 7.25 16.48 10.51
N VAL A 59 7.80 15.32 10.78
CA VAL A 59 9.07 14.85 10.20
C VAL A 59 8.87 13.46 9.59
N ASP A 60 9.52 13.22 8.46
CA ASP A 60 9.54 11.90 7.81
C ASP A 60 10.98 11.41 7.73
N VAL A 61 11.26 10.34 8.47
CA VAL A 61 12.53 9.64 8.49
C VAL A 61 12.34 8.16 8.19
N SER A 62 11.30 7.83 7.40
CA SER A 62 10.92 6.47 7.12
C SER A 62 11.85 5.75 6.14
N GLU A 63 12.57 6.50 5.30
CA GLU A 63 13.39 5.94 4.22
C GLU A 63 14.57 5.06 4.69
N PRO A 64 15.43 5.48 5.64
CA PRO A 64 16.49 4.61 6.12
C PRO A 64 15.94 3.37 6.85
N HIS A 65 16.54 2.21 6.61
CA HIS A 65 16.21 0.96 7.29
C HIS A 65 17.13 0.65 8.49
N ASP A 66 17.76 1.69 9.05
CA ASP A 66 18.66 1.58 10.18
C ASP A 66 18.30 2.61 11.25
N PRO A 67 18.10 2.20 12.53
CA PRO A 67 17.72 3.08 13.61
C PRO A 67 18.72 4.20 13.90
N GLU A 68 20.03 3.95 13.74
CA GLU A 68 21.07 4.96 13.97
C GLU A 68 21.00 6.06 12.89
N GLN A 69 20.81 5.67 11.63
CA GLN A 69 20.63 6.62 10.53
C GLN A 69 19.36 7.46 10.73
N LYS A 70 18.26 6.85 11.16
CA LYS A 70 17.03 7.57 11.51
C LYS A 70 17.27 8.57 12.65
N SER A 71 17.99 8.16 13.69
CA SER A 71 18.34 9.02 14.83
C SER A 71 19.20 10.23 14.43
N LYS A 72 20.06 10.06 13.45
CA LYS A 72 20.84 11.17 12.88
C LYS A 72 19.96 12.07 12.01
N LEU A 73 19.17 11.46 11.13
CA LEU A 73 18.32 12.17 10.19
C LEU A 73 17.25 13.03 10.88
N ILE A 74 16.62 12.53 11.96
CA ILE A 74 15.57 13.26 12.67
C ILE A 74 16.06 14.59 13.27
N LYS A 75 17.37 14.73 13.50
CA LYS A 75 17.97 15.96 14.03
C LYS A 75 18.22 17.02 12.94
N THR A 76 18.22 16.63 11.70
CA THR A 76 18.61 17.47 10.56
C THR A 76 17.53 17.62 9.51
N VAL A 77 16.53 16.71 9.50
CA VAL A 77 15.43 16.78 8.53
C VAL A 77 14.60 18.03 8.76
N GLN A 78 14.18 18.64 7.68
CA GLN A 78 13.30 19.79 7.74
C GLN A 78 11.93 19.41 8.31
N VAL A 79 11.46 20.18 9.27
CA VAL A 79 10.10 20.02 9.81
C VAL A 79 9.10 20.54 8.80
N ALA A 80 8.21 19.64 8.35
CA ALA A 80 7.06 20.04 7.56
C ALA A 80 5.96 20.61 8.46
N VAL A 81 5.27 21.63 7.99
CA VAL A 81 4.11 22.21 8.66
C VAL A 81 2.92 22.12 7.71
N VAL A 82 1.88 21.42 8.12
CA VAL A 82 0.71 21.17 7.28
C VAL A 82 -0.59 21.45 8.02
N PRO A 83 -1.59 22.12 7.39
CA PRO A 83 -2.85 22.39 8.02
C PRO A 83 -3.60 21.10 8.38
N GLN A 84 -4.05 21.00 9.64
CA GLN A 84 -4.81 19.83 10.09
C GLN A 84 -6.12 19.67 9.32
N SER A 85 -6.81 20.75 9.04
CA SER A 85 -8.08 20.75 8.30
C SER A 85 -7.92 20.20 6.86
N ALA A 86 -6.76 20.41 6.24
CA ALA A 86 -6.46 19.90 4.91
C ALA A 86 -6.36 18.37 4.87
N GLN A 87 -5.96 17.72 5.97
CA GLN A 87 -5.79 16.27 6.04
C GLN A 87 -7.11 15.51 5.85
N LEU A 88 -8.24 16.11 6.17
CA LEU A 88 -9.57 15.52 5.92
C LEU A 88 -9.93 15.43 4.42
N LYS A 89 -9.25 16.21 3.57
CA LYS A 89 -9.46 16.20 2.11
C LYS A 89 -8.60 15.15 1.40
N ASN A 90 -7.59 14.63 2.09
CA ASN A 90 -6.73 13.58 1.54
C ASN A 90 -7.51 12.27 1.36
N PRO A 91 -7.15 11.43 0.39
CA PRO A 91 -7.73 10.10 0.25
C PRO A 91 -7.69 9.34 1.58
N ASP A 92 -8.81 8.74 1.96
CA ASP A 92 -8.97 8.06 3.25
C ASP A 92 -8.60 8.90 4.49
N ALA A 93 -8.63 10.22 4.40
CA ALA A 93 -8.13 11.13 5.44
C ALA A 93 -6.71 10.74 5.92
N ARG A 94 -5.83 10.36 5.01
CA ARG A 94 -4.43 10.02 5.35
C ARG A 94 -3.65 11.27 5.72
N LEU A 95 -2.82 11.15 6.75
CA LEU A 95 -1.90 12.22 7.11
C LEU A 95 -0.76 12.26 6.08
N LEU A 96 -0.63 13.38 5.40
CA LEU A 96 0.47 13.69 4.50
C LEU A 96 1.24 14.90 5.03
N LEU A 97 2.56 14.79 5.08
CA LEU A 97 3.46 15.86 5.47
C LEU A 97 3.88 16.75 4.29
N THR A 98 3.39 16.44 3.11
CA THR A 98 3.52 17.26 1.90
C THR A 98 2.15 17.74 1.49
N MET A 99 2.07 18.98 1.01
CA MET A 99 0.84 19.45 0.38
C MET A 99 0.62 18.65 -0.89
N MET A 100 -0.57 18.07 -1.04
CA MET A 100 -0.95 17.48 -2.33
C MET A 100 -1.18 18.59 -3.34
N ASP A 101 -0.55 18.47 -4.49
CA ASP A 101 -0.90 19.27 -5.64
C ASP A 101 -2.38 19.04 -6.01
N SER A 102 -2.98 20.02 -6.66
CA SER A 102 -4.39 19.99 -7.07
C SER A 102 -4.68 19.00 -8.21
N LEU A 103 -3.78 18.06 -8.49
CA LEU A 103 -3.96 17.06 -9.52
C LEU A 103 -5.07 16.08 -9.14
N PRO A 104 -5.90 15.67 -10.08
CA PRO A 104 -6.93 14.67 -9.84
C PRO A 104 -6.31 13.34 -9.40
N LEU A 105 -6.95 12.67 -8.45
CA LEU A 105 -6.51 11.35 -7.99
C LEU A 105 -6.60 10.32 -9.13
N LEU A 106 -5.68 9.39 -9.15
CA LEU A 106 -5.65 8.31 -10.15
C LEU A 106 -6.95 7.49 -10.13
N GLU A 107 -7.61 7.33 -8.98
CA GLU A 107 -8.90 6.65 -8.84
C GLU A 107 -10.01 7.21 -9.74
N ARG A 108 -9.86 8.46 -10.24
CA ARG A 108 -10.77 9.07 -11.20
C ARG A 108 -10.65 8.47 -12.61
N TYR A 109 -9.51 7.87 -12.91
CA TYR A 109 -9.17 7.38 -14.25
C TYR A 109 -8.92 5.88 -14.31
N ALA A 110 -8.60 5.24 -13.19
CA ALA A 110 -8.23 3.84 -13.12
C ALA A 110 -8.56 3.24 -11.76
N ASP A 111 -8.98 1.98 -11.77
CA ASP A 111 -9.17 1.18 -10.57
C ASP A 111 -7.96 0.28 -10.35
N GLY A 112 -7.48 0.21 -9.10
CA GLY A 112 -6.45 -0.72 -8.67
C GLY A 112 -7.10 -2.05 -8.25
N LEU A 113 -6.98 -3.07 -9.08
CA LEU A 113 -7.58 -4.38 -8.84
C LEU A 113 -6.50 -5.43 -8.63
N GLN A 114 -6.69 -6.28 -7.64
CA GLN A 114 -5.83 -7.44 -7.41
C GLN A 114 -6.30 -8.60 -8.29
N GLY A 115 -5.38 -9.29 -8.96
CA GLY A 115 -5.69 -10.49 -9.74
C GLY A 115 -5.96 -11.73 -8.87
N ILE A 116 -5.78 -12.90 -9.47
CA ILE A 116 -5.91 -14.18 -8.77
C ILE A 116 -4.73 -14.42 -7.83
N SER A 117 -5.00 -14.99 -6.67
CA SER A 117 -4.01 -15.54 -5.75
C SER A 117 -4.20 -17.07 -5.71
N PRO A 118 -3.39 -17.85 -6.45
CA PRO A 118 -3.44 -19.30 -6.39
C PRO A 118 -2.81 -19.74 -5.06
N ALA A 119 -3.52 -20.52 -4.25
CA ALA A 119 -3.02 -20.95 -2.94
C ALA A 119 -1.72 -21.76 -3.03
N ASP A 120 -1.63 -22.65 -4.01
CA ASP A 120 -0.47 -23.52 -4.26
C ASP A 120 0.09 -23.22 -5.65
N TYR A 121 0.90 -22.17 -5.76
CA TYR A 121 1.55 -21.83 -7.03
C TYR A 121 2.42 -22.95 -7.58
N PRO A 122 3.26 -23.66 -6.81
CA PRO A 122 4.05 -24.77 -7.33
C PRO A 122 3.21 -25.88 -8.00
N HIS A 123 1.98 -26.07 -7.56
CA HIS A 123 1.05 -27.03 -8.15
C HIS A 123 0.39 -26.47 -9.42
N TYR A 124 -0.14 -25.24 -9.38
CA TYR A 124 -0.94 -24.68 -10.46
C TYR A 124 -0.16 -23.82 -11.46
N GLY A 125 1.06 -23.41 -11.14
CA GLY A 125 1.85 -22.50 -11.96
C GLY A 125 2.97 -23.18 -12.73
N ARG A 126 3.28 -22.64 -13.92
CA ARG A 126 4.44 -23.03 -14.75
C ARG A 126 4.97 -21.81 -15.49
N CYS A 127 6.17 -21.94 -16.01
CA CYS A 127 6.62 -21.06 -17.06
C CYS A 127 6.05 -21.52 -18.40
N TYR A 128 5.68 -20.58 -19.27
CA TYR A 128 5.01 -20.93 -20.54
C TYR A 128 5.84 -21.87 -21.44
N TRP A 129 7.17 -21.79 -21.34
CA TRP A 129 8.07 -22.65 -22.13
C TRP A 129 8.15 -24.08 -21.60
N GLU A 130 7.61 -24.40 -20.46
CA GLU A 130 7.52 -25.76 -19.91
C GLU A 130 6.30 -26.51 -20.47
N LEU A 131 5.43 -25.84 -21.22
CA LEU A 131 4.19 -26.42 -21.70
C LEU A 131 4.34 -27.07 -23.06
N SER A 132 3.79 -28.29 -23.20
CA SER A 132 3.60 -28.95 -24.50
C SER A 132 2.30 -28.51 -25.20
N SER A 133 1.31 -27.99 -24.46
CA SER A 133 0.04 -27.48 -24.95
C SER A 133 -0.47 -26.37 -24.06
N PHE A 134 -1.15 -25.40 -24.65
CA PHE A 134 -1.68 -24.22 -23.93
C PHE A 134 -3.18 -24.33 -23.61
N ALA A 135 -3.84 -25.44 -23.94
CA ALA A 135 -5.31 -25.57 -23.96
C ALA A 135 -5.98 -25.23 -22.61
N GLU A 136 -5.40 -25.69 -21.49
CA GLU A 136 -5.95 -25.49 -20.15
C GLU A 136 -5.20 -24.43 -19.34
N TRP A 137 -4.28 -23.71 -19.96
CA TRP A 137 -3.45 -22.73 -19.31
C TRP A 137 -3.93 -21.31 -19.63
N ARG A 138 -3.73 -20.40 -18.66
CA ARG A 138 -4.01 -18.97 -18.81
C ARG A 138 -2.79 -18.18 -18.39
N TRP A 139 -2.52 -17.11 -19.10
CA TRP A 139 -1.47 -16.16 -18.73
C TRP A 139 -1.74 -15.62 -17.32
N TRP A 140 -0.72 -15.60 -16.52
CA TRP A 140 -0.77 -15.08 -15.17
C TRP A 140 0.49 -14.28 -14.88
N GLN A 141 0.29 -13.10 -14.29
CA GLN A 141 1.38 -12.28 -13.85
C GLN A 141 1.44 -12.27 -12.33
N SER A 142 2.61 -12.64 -11.81
CA SER A 142 2.96 -12.52 -10.40
C SER A 142 3.79 -11.26 -10.16
N THR A 143 4.26 -11.11 -8.92
CA THR A 143 5.28 -10.12 -8.57
C THR A 143 6.54 -10.38 -9.39
N ILE A 144 7.07 -9.33 -10.01
CA ILE A 144 8.31 -9.36 -10.78
C ILE A 144 9.45 -8.75 -9.96
N ASP A 145 10.66 -9.27 -10.11
CA ASP A 145 11.83 -8.76 -9.39
C ASP A 145 12.31 -7.43 -9.96
N GLU A 146 12.25 -7.28 -11.28
CA GLU A 146 12.65 -6.07 -11.99
C GLU A 146 11.50 -5.50 -12.84
N THR A 147 11.34 -4.19 -12.83
CA THR A 147 10.39 -3.51 -13.71
C THR A 147 10.98 -3.45 -15.13
N ARG A 148 10.26 -4.03 -16.09
CA ARG A 148 10.59 -4.02 -17.52
C ARG A 148 9.33 -3.69 -18.33
N ASP A 149 9.48 -2.98 -19.44
CA ASP A 149 8.33 -2.57 -20.28
C ASP A 149 7.51 -3.74 -20.80
N PHE A 150 8.14 -4.90 -21.01
CA PHE A 150 7.51 -6.10 -21.57
C PHE A 150 7.73 -7.36 -20.71
N GLY A 151 8.13 -7.21 -19.46
CA GLY A 151 8.29 -8.33 -18.53
C GLY A 151 6.96 -8.81 -17.97
N GLY A 152 7.00 -9.96 -17.27
CA GLY A 152 5.85 -10.49 -16.54
C GLY A 152 4.94 -11.41 -17.34
N ARG A 153 5.33 -11.83 -18.55
CA ARG A 153 4.60 -12.79 -19.37
C ARG A 153 5.22 -14.19 -19.37
N GLU A 154 5.98 -14.48 -18.36
CA GLU A 154 6.68 -15.76 -18.24
C GLU A 154 5.81 -16.85 -17.64
N LEU A 155 4.79 -16.45 -16.86
CA LEU A 155 4.03 -17.35 -16.02
C LEU A 155 2.66 -17.66 -16.58
N VAL A 156 2.21 -18.88 -16.32
CA VAL A 156 0.88 -19.38 -16.65
C VAL A 156 0.31 -20.15 -15.48
N LEU A 157 -1.00 -20.14 -15.34
CA LEU A 157 -1.74 -20.93 -14.38
C LEU A 157 -2.54 -22.02 -15.08
N TRP A 158 -2.51 -23.20 -14.53
CA TRP A 158 -3.37 -24.29 -14.95
C TRP A 158 -4.82 -24.02 -14.55
N TRP A 159 -5.63 -23.65 -15.53
CA TRP A 159 -7.00 -23.24 -15.34
C TRP A 159 -7.95 -24.43 -15.52
N ASN A 160 -8.02 -25.27 -14.50
CA ASN A 160 -8.82 -26.51 -14.50
C ASN A 160 -9.83 -26.50 -13.35
N GLN A 161 -10.56 -27.62 -13.24
CA GLN A 161 -11.56 -27.84 -12.21
C GLN A 161 -10.97 -27.83 -10.78
N ASP A 162 -9.72 -28.28 -10.60
CA ASP A 162 -9.07 -28.35 -9.29
C ASP A 162 -8.77 -26.95 -8.75
N LEU A 163 -8.33 -26.02 -9.60
CA LEU A 163 -8.15 -24.63 -9.21
C LEU A 163 -9.50 -23.98 -8.87
N ALA A 164 -10.56 -24.27 -9.64
CA ALA A 164 -11.91 -23.79 -9.35
C ALA A 164 -12.39 -24.31 -7.98
N SER A 165 -12.17 -25.58 -7.70
CA SER A 165 -12.49 -26.20 -6.40
C SER A 165 -11.68 -25.59 -5.25
N ALA A 166 -10.41 -25.27 -5.48
CA ALA A 166 -9.56 -24.59 -4.50
C ALA A 166 -10.06 -23.15 -4.19
N VAL A 167 -10.60 -22.45 -5.19
CA VAL A 167 -11.25 -21.15 -5.01
C VAL A 167 -12.52 -21.28 -4.17
N GLU A 168 -13.37 -22.24 -4.49
CA GLU A 168 -14.61 -22.51 -3.75
C GLU A 168 -14.33 -22.90 -2.29
N ALA A 169 -13.29 -23.68 -2.06
CA ALA A 169 -12.86 -24.07 -0.72
C ALA A 169 -12.17 -22.93 0.09
N GLY A 170 -11.97 -21.76 -0.52
CA GLY A 170 -11.33 -20.60 0.12
C GLY A 170 -9.82 -20.71 0.26
N GLY A 171 -9.19 -21.67 -0.40
CA GLY A 171 -7.73 -21.82 -0.46
C GLY A 171 -7.08 -20.88 -1.48
N ALA A 172 -7.73 -20.68 -2.62
CA ALA A 172 -7.35 -19.70 -3.63
C ALA A 172 -8.39 -18.57 -3.69
N PHE A 173 -7.99 -17.41 -4.20
CA PHE A 173 -8.89 -16.25 -4.29
C PHE A 173 -8.84 -15.63 -5.67
N ILE A 174 -10.00 -15.47 -6.29
CA ILE A 174 -10.19 -14.62 -7.46
C ILE A 174 -10.60 -13.25 -6.96
N ARG A 175 -9.81 -12.25 -7.32
CA ARG A 175 -10.09 -10.84 -7.02
C ARG A 175 -10.02 -10.05 -8.31
N GLY A 176 -10.71 -8.91 -8.35
CA GLY A 176 -10.65 -8.03 -9.49
C GLY A 176 -11.23 -8.60 -10.79
N GLU A 177 -12.25 -9.45 -10.73
CA GLU A 177 -12.96 -9.99 -11.90
C GLU A 177 -13.38 -8.88 -12.88
N ALA A 178 -13.64 -7.68 -12.37
CA ALA A 178 -14.01 -6.53 -13.18
C ALA A 178 -12.94 -6.12 -14.20
N ALA A 179 -11.68 -6.51 -13.99
CA ALA A 179 -10.58 -6.25 -14.91
C ALA A 179 -10.36 -7.36 -15.96
N TRP A 180 -10.98 -8.51 -15.80
CA TRP A 180 -10.74 -9.66 -16.67
C TRP A 180 -11.18 -9.37 -18.10
N GLY A 181 -10.31 -9.70 -19.06
CA GLY A 181 -10.55 -9.44 -20.49
C GLY A 181 -10.53 -7.96 -20.89
N LYS A 182 -10.13 -7.07 -19.98
CA LYS A 182 -9.98 -5.64 -20.27
C LYS A 182 -8.51 -5.25 -20.41
N PRO A 183 -8.20 -4.24 -21.23
CA PRO A 183 -6.87 -3.68 -21.29
C PRO A 183 -6.54 -2.98 -19.95
N GLY A 184 -5.30 -3.08 -19.53
CA GLY A 184 -4.84 -2.50 -18.29
C GLY A 184 -3.31 -2.49 -18.18
N VAL A 185 -2.82 -1.92 -17.10
CA VAL A 185 -1.40 -1.91 -16.75
C VAL A 185 -1.22 -2.73 -15.48
N VAL A 186 -0.25 -3.63 -15.49
CA VAL A 186 0.13 -4.35 -14.29
C VAL A 186 1.18 -3.55 -13.55
N VAL A 187 0.94 -3.30 -12.28
CA VAL A 187 1.87 -2.61 -11.40
C VAL A 187 2.27 -3.54 -10.24
N ARG A 188 3.51 -3.40 -9.82
CA ARG A 188 4.07 -4.11 -8.68
C ARG A 188 3.75 -3.39 -7.38
#